data_9603784583781373981e2d10383563f1
#
_entry.id   9603784583781373981e2d10383563f1
#
_cell.length_a   1.000
_cell.length_b   1.000
_cell.length_c   1.000
_cell.angle_alpha   90.00
_cell.angle_beta   90.00
_cell.angle_gamma   90.00
#
_symmetry.space_group_name_H-M   'P 1'
#
loop_
_entity.id
_entity.type
_entity.pdbx_description
1 polymer ?
#
loop_
_entity_poly.entity_id
_entity_poly.type
_entity_poly.pdbx_seq_one_letter_code
_entity_poly.pdbx_strand_id
1 'polypeptide(L)'
;MRQSFTFCLAVLLGIFIASLWILRPRIGGLERAPVTEANTDIHAGIKTALDYFKADTGHYPKGTNGLLELVQQHSGTTNWHGPYLEKLPVDPWGHKYIYENPGKHNTNSYDLFSAGPDGRAGTDDDIGNWMK
;
A
#
# COMPACT_ATOMS: atom_id res chain seq x y z
N MET A 1 -26.10 -47.06 29.10
CA MET A 1 -25.65 -47.19 27.70
C MET A 1 -26.06 -46.05 26.74
N ARG A 2 -26.60 -44.92 27.22
CA ARG A 2 -27.03 -43.79 26.36
C ARG A 2 -26.04 -42.63 26.25
N GLN A 3 -25.01 -42.57 27.09
CA GLN A 3 -24.06 -41.45 27.11
C GLN A 3 -22.85 -41.62 26.17
N SER A 4 -22.56 -42.84 25.74
CA SER A 4 -21.38 -43.09 24.88
C SER A 4 -21.60 -42.72 23.41
N PHE A 5 -22.84 -42.65 22.94
CA PHE A 5 -23.14 -42.33 21.53
C PHE A 5 -23.06 -40.82 21.23
N THR A 6 -23.39 -39.99 22.20
CA THR A 6 -23.31 -38.52 22.02
C THR A 6 -21.88 -38.00 22.03
N PHE A 7 -20.98 -38.64 22.75
CA PHE A 7 -19.55 -38.25 22.78
C PHE A 7 -18.84 -38.61 21.46
N CYS A 8 -19.15 -39.72 20.85
CA CYS A 8 -18.59 -40.13 19.55
C CYS A 8 -19.02 -39.17 18.42
N LEU A 9 -20.28 -38.73 18.44
CA LEU A 9 -20.79 -37.84 17.41
C LEU A 9 -20.14 -36.44 17.48
N ALA A 10 -19.91 -35.91 18.69
CA ALA A 10 -19.27 -34.62 18.89
C ALA A 10 -17.79 -34.62 18.47
N VAL A 11 -17.08 -35.72 18.72
CA VAL A 11 -15.67 -35.88 18.30
C VAL A 11 -15.54 -35.96 16.79
N LEU A 12 -16.46 -36.71 16.13
CA LEU A 12 -16.46 -36.85 14.65
C LEU A 12 -16.84 -35.52 13.97
N LEU A 13 -17.79 -34.73 14.53
CA LEU A 13 -18.08 -33.39 14.02
C LEU A 13 -16.90 -32.41 14.19
N GLY A 14 -16.20 -32.47 15.33
CA GLY A 14 -15.01 -31.66 15.57
C GLY A 14 -13.86 -31.94 14.60
N ILE A 15 -13.65 -33.21 14.27
CA ILE A 15 -12.63 -33.61 13.28
C ILE A 15 -13.02 -33.19 11.88
N PHE A 16 -14.32 -33.23 11.53
CA PHE A 16 -14.80 -32.79 10.21
C PHE A 16 -14.68 -31.28 10.01
N ILE A 17 -14.91 -30.48 11.06
CA ILE A 17 -14.74 -29.01 11.01
C ILE A 17 -13.24 -28.66 10.93
N ALA A 18 -12.37 -29.36 11.66
CA ALA A 18 -10.93 -29.14 11.61
C ALA A 18 -10.35 -29.51 10.23
N SER A 19 -10.82 -30.58 9.59
CA SER A 19 -10.36 -30.99 8.26
C SER A 19 -10.86 -30.06 7.16
N LEU A 20 -12.01 -29.39 7.32
CA LEU A 20 -12.50 -28.37 6.39
C LEU A 20 -11.65 -27.09 6.45
N TRP A 21 -11.03 -26.80 7.59
CA TRP A 21 -10.09 -25.67 7.73
C TRP A 21 -8.72 -25.96 7.09
N ILE A 22 -8.29 -27.22 7.09
CA ILE A 22 -7.02 -27.66 6.48
C ILE A 22 -7.13 -27.77 4.96
N LEU A 23 -8.33 -28.06 4.45
CA LEU A 23 -8.64 -28.17 3.01
C LEU A 23 -9.23 -26.89 2.41
N ARG A 24 -9.06 -25.72 3.03
CA ARG A 24 -9.25 -24.48 2.30
C ARG A 24 -8.22 -24.48 1.17
N PRO A 25 -8.63 -24.58 -0.09
CA PRO A 25 -7.68 -24.35 -1.16
C PRO A 25 -7.09 -22.96 -0.88
N ARG A 26 -5.79 -22.90 -0.66
CA ARG A 26 -5.06 -21.67 -0.91
C ARG A 26 -5.31 -21.42 -2.38
N ILE A 27 -6.36 -20.68 -2.69
CA ILE A 27 -6.49 -20.02 -3.96
C ILE A 27 -5.35 -19.01 -3.94
N GLY A 28 -4.15 -19.49 -4.26
CA GLY A 28 -3.01 -18.69 -4.64
C GLY A 28 -3.34 -18.14 -6.02
N GLY A 29 -4.43 -17.39 -6.10
CA GLY A 29 -4.75 -16.55 -7.22
C GLY A 29 -3.89 -15.33 -7.06
N LEU A 30 -2.91 -15.15 -7.96
CA LEU A 30 -2.41 -13.87 -8.49
C LEU A 30 -2.40 -12.66 -7.54
N GLU A 31 -2.34 -12.88 -6.22
CA GLU A 31 -1.99 -11.82 -5.29
C GLU A 31 -0.52 -11.51 -5.54
N ARG A 32 -0.29 -10.39 -6.20
CA ARG A 32 1.05 -9.82 -6.31
C ARG A 32 1.63 -9.83 -4.91
N ALA A 33 2.86 -10.34 -4.76
CA ALA A 33 3.53 -10.26 -3.47
C ALA A 33 3.43 -8.80 -2.99
N PRO A 34 3.14 -8.53 -1.71
CA PRO A 34 2.93 -7.16 -1.20
C PRO A 34 4.02 -6.18 -1.60
N VAL A 35 5.27 -6.64 -1.61
CA VAL A 35 6.43 -5.86 -2.09
C VAL A 35 6.27 -5.45 -3.57
N THR A 36 5.80 -6.35 -4.44
CA THR A 36 5.58 -6.05 -5.86
C THR A 36 4.44 -5.04 -6.05
N GLU A 37 3.41 -5.10 -5.22
CA GLU A 37 2.30 -4.16 -5.25
C GLU A 37 2.79 -2.76 -4.83
N ALA A 38 3.49 -2.64 -3.69
CA ALA A 38 4.07 -1.38 -3.25
C ALA A 38 5.01 -0.78 -4.30
N ASN A 39 5.89 -1.57 -4.90
CA ASN A 39 6.74 -1.11 -6.01
C ASN A 39 5.92 -0.60 -7.20
N THR A 40 4.85 -1.29 -7.57
CA THR A 40 3.98 -0.87 -8.67
C THR A 40 3.32 0.47 -8.38
N ASP A 41 2.81 0.67 -7.17
CA ASP A 41 2.19 1.92 -6.75
C ASP A 41 3.18 3.08 -6.79
N ILE A 42 4.39 2.87 -6.27
CA ILE A 42 5.45 3.88 -6.23
C ILE A 42 5.93 4.24 -7.63
N HIS A 43 6.23 3.23 -8.47
CA HIS A 43 6.85 3.44 -9.78
C HIS A 43 5.85 3.69 -10.91
N ALA A 44 4.58 3.39 -10.75
CA ALA A 44 3.56 3.61 -11.77
C ALA A 44 2.40 4.48 -11.25
N GLY A 45 1.62 4.02 -10.28
CA GLY A 45 0.39 4.69 -9.86
C GLY A 45 0.60 6.10 -9.34
N ILE A 46 1.26 6.25 -8.18
CA ILE A 46 1.49 7.56 -7.54
C ILE A 46 2.43 8.43 -8.36
N LYS A 47 3.48 7.81 -8.95
CA LYS A 47 4.41 8.51 -9.82
C LYS A 47 3.70 9.17 -11.00
N THR A 48 2.79 8.47 -11.65
CA THR A 48 2.02 9.04 -12.78
C THR A 48 1.20 10.25 -12.36
N ALA A 49 0.54 10.19 -11.20
CA ALA A 49 -0.21 11.33 -10.67
C ALA A 49 0.70 12.52 -10.34
N LEU A 50 1.89 12.28 -9.79
CA LEU A 50 2.90 13.31 -9.53
C LEU A 50 3.42 13.94 -10.82
N ASP A 51 3.60 13.15 -11.88
CA ASP A 51 4.05 13.64 -13.19
C ASP A 51 2.98 14.52 -13.85
N TYR A 52 1.69 14.15 -13.77
CA TYR A 52 0.59 15.01 -14.22
C TYR A 52 0.51 16.31 -13.42
N PHE A 53 0.59 16.24 -12.10
CA PHE A 53 0.64 17.43 -11.26
C PHE A 53 1.78 18.38 -11.69
N LYS A 54 2.98 17.83 -11.90
CA LYS A 54 4.13 18.61 -12.37
C LYS A 54 3.91 19.19 -13.77
N ALA A 55 3.29 18.45 -14.69
CA ALA A 55 2.99 18.93 -16.03
C ALA A 55 2.08 20.17 -15.99
N ASP A 56 1.09 20.18 -15.11
CA ASP A 56 0.16 21.29 -14.97
C ASP A 56 0.76 22.48 -14.20
N THR A 57 1.40 22.22 -13.06
CA THR A 57 1.83 23.26 -12.12
C THR A 57 3.29 23.69 -12.30
N GLY A 58 4.08 22.95 -13.10
CA GLY A 58 5.50 23.19 -13.36
C GLY A 58 6.47 22.62 -12.32
N HIS A 59 5.98 22.04 -11.24
CA HIS A 59 6.82 21.48 -10.17
C HIS A 59 6.14 20.29 -9.48
N TYR A 60 6.90 19.47 -8.79
CA TYR A 60 6.32 18.47 -7.89
C TYR A 60 5.77 19.14 -6.62
N PRO A 61 4.76 18.55 -5.96
CA PRO A 61 4.28 19.03 -4.67
C PRO A 61 5.43 19.18 -3.68
N LYS A 62 5.36 20.17 -2.79
CA LYS A 62 6.44 20.49 -1.85
C LYS A 62 6.15 19.95 -0.45
N GLY A 63 7.23 19.63 0.28
CA GLY A 63 7.16 19.19 1.66
C GLY A 63 6.66 17.76 1.84
N THR A 64 6.34 17.42 3.09
CA THR A 64 5.95 16.04 3.48
C THR A 64 4.47 15.73 3.27
N ASN A 65 3.63 16.73 3.10
CA ASN A 65 2.20 16.59 2.84
C ASN A 65 1.85 16.67 1.35
N GLY A 66 2.85 16.66 0.46
CA GLY A 66 2.67 16.90 -0.96
C GLY A 66 1.71 15.93 -1.66
N LEU A 67 1.60 14.67 -1.22
CA LEU A 67 0.63 13.74 -1.78
C LEU A 67 -0.82 14.19 -1.63
N LEU A 68 -1.13 15.01 -0.62
CA LEU A 68 -2.49 15.53 -0.44
C LEU A 68 -2.89 16.46 -1.58
N GLU A 69 -1.93 17.17 -2.20
CA GLU A 69 -2.18 18.03 -3.34
C GLU A 69 -2.59 17.27 -4.61
N LEU A 70 -2.38 15.95 -4.64
CA LEU A 70 -2.86 15.11 -5.74
C LEU A 70 -4.36 14.83 -5.66
N VAL A 71 -4.95 14.94 -4.47
CA VAL A 71 -6.37 14.69 -4.21
C VAL A 71 -7.18 15.97 -4.14
N GLN A 72 -6.59 17.02 -3.56
CA GLN A 72 -7.26 18.31 -3.37
C GLN A 72 -6.33 19.46 -3.65
N GLN A 73 -6.85 20.52 -4.24
CA GLN A 73 -6.08 21.74 -4.50
C GLN A 73 -5.69 22.42 -3.17
N HIS A 74 -4.40 22.72 -3.02
CA HIS A 74 -3.93 23.54 -1.91
C HIS A 74 -4.06 25.02 -2.27
N SER A 75 -4.35 25.86 -1.27
CA SER A 75 -4.41 27.32 -1.45
C SER A 75 -3.05 27.86 -1.91
N GLY A 76 -3.04 28.50 -3.08
CA GLY A 76 -1.82 29.03 -3.70
C GLY A 76 -1.23 28.17 -4.81
N THR A 77 -1.71 26.94 -5.03
CA THR A 77 -1.32 26.14 -6.19
C THR A 77 -2.04 26.64 -7.42
N THR A 78 -1.31 27.21 -8.37
CA THR A 78 -1.82 27.70 -9.66
C THR A 78 -1.80 26.58 -10.70
N ASN A 79 -2.70 26.66 -11.69
CA ASN A 79 -2.80 25.67 -12.78
C ASN A 79 -3.06 24.24 -12.32
N TRP A 80 -3.68 24.05 -11.17
CA TRP A 80 -4.10 22.75 -10.70
C TRP A 80 -5.34 22.28 -11.47
N HIS A 81 -5.27 21.13 -12.14
CA HIS A 81 -6.36 20.55 -12.93
C HIS A 81 -6.81 19.18 -12.41
N GLY A 82 -6.41 18.84 -11.17
CA GLY A 82 -6.81 17.57 -10.54
C GLY A 82 -8.32 17.46 -10.22
N PRO A 83 -8.72 16.44 -9.47
CA PRO A 83 -7.81 15.55 -8.72
C PRO A 83 -7.03 14.57 -9.61
N TYR A 84 -5.76 14.35 -9.28
CA TYR A 84 -4.87 13.41 -9.97
C TYR A 84 -4.94 12.00 -9.36
N LEU A 85 -5.41 11.92 -8.13
CA LEU A 85 -5.80 10.69 -7.45
C LEU A 85 -7.18 10.87 -6.84
N GLU A 86 -8.01 9.84 -6.89
CA GLU A 86 -9.33 9.86 -6.25
C GLU A 86 -9.22 9.93 -4.72
N LYS A 87 -8.24 9.23 -4.17
CA LYS A 87 -7.92 9.22 -2.73
C LYS A 87 -6.43 8.93 -2.54
N LEU A 88 -5.92 9.25 -1.36
CA LEU A 88 -4.55 8.85 -1.01
C LEU A 88 -4.49 7.33 -0.87
N PRO A 89 -3.59 6.66 -1.61
CA PRO A 89 -3.41 5.23 -1.49
C PRO A 89 -2.75 4.87 -0.16
N VAL A 90 -2.96 3.64 0.26
CA VAL A 90 -2.23 2.99 1.34
C VAL A 90 -1.43 1.84 0.75
N ASP A 91 -0.33 1.50 1.39
CA ASP A 91 0.49 0.38 0.99
C ASP A 91 -0.18 -0.98 1.34
N PRO A 92 0.34 -2.11 0.87
CA PRO A 92 -0.24 -3.43 1.12
C PRO A 92 -0.31 -3.86 2.58
N TRP A 93 0.39 -3.17 3.46
CA TRP A 93 0.34 -3.40 4.92
C TRP A 93 -0.60 -2.44 5.64
N GLY A 94 -1.23 -1.50 4.89
CA GLY A 94 -2.22 -0.55 5.42
C GLY A 94 -1.62 0.76 5.91
N HIS A 95 -0.35 1.03 5.65
CA HIS A 95 0.31 2.28 6.00
C HIS A 95 0.17 3.31 4.88
N LYS A 96 0.26 4.60 5.21
CA LYS A 96 0.33 5.67 4.22
C LYS A 96 1.70 5.67 3.56
N TYR A 97 1.74 5.89 2.24
CA TYR A 97 3.00 6.20 1.58
C TYR A 97 3.60 7.49 2.12
N ILE A 98 4.93 7.50 2.25
CA ILE A 98 5.70 8.64 2.73
C ILE A 98 6.26 9.39 1.53
N TYR A 99 6.11 10.70 1.55
CA TYR A 99 6.57 11.59 0.50
C TYR A 99 7.37 12.73 1.11
N GLU A 100 8.48 13.07 0.51
CA GLU A 100 9.34 14.17 0.91
C GLU A 100 9.93 14.86 -0.33
N ASN A 101 9.77 16.17 -0.45
CA ASN A 101 10.35 16.98 -1.53
C ASN A 101 10.91 18.30 -0.97
N PRO A 102 12.24 18.56 -1.07
CA PRO A 102 13.24 17.70 -1.73
C PRO A 102 13.46 16.38 -0.97
N GLY A 103 13.79 15.30 -1.72
CA GLY A 103 14.09 14.01 -1.14
C GLY A 103 15.45 13.97 -0.45
N LYS A 104 15.63 13.01 0.45
CA LYS A 104 16.94 12.72 1.07
C LYS A 104 17.81 11.85 0.17
N HIS A 105 17.19 10.88 -0.53
CA HIS A 105 17.86 10.02 -1.49
C HIS A 105 17.89 10.69 -2.88
N ASN A 106 16.79 11.28 -3.30
CA ASN A 106 16.66 12.00 -4.57
C ASN A 106 16.68 13.52 -4.33
N THR A 107 17.85 14.08 -3.99
CA THR A 107 18.00 15.48 -3.55
C THR A 107 17.53 16.52 -4.56
N ASN A 108 17.50 16.21 -5.85
CA ASN A 108 17.00 17.07 -6.92
C ASN A 108 15.54 16.78 -7.31
N SER A 109 14.88 15.91 -6.56
CA SER A 109 13.52 15.46 -6.81
C SER A 109 12.85 15.13 -5.49
N TYR A 110 11.98 14.12 -5.48
CA TYR A 110 11.26 13.66 -4.30
C TYR A 110 11.65 12.23 -3.94
N ASP A 111 11.51 11.91 -2.67
CA ASP A 111 11.44 10.54 -2.19
C ASP A 111 9.98 10.15 -2.00
N LEU A 112 9.62 8.95 -2.48
CA LEU A 112 8.32 8.32 -2.30
C LEU A 112 8.55 6.87 -1.91
N PHE A 113 8.00 6.46 -0.77
CA PHE A 113 8.24 5.10 -0.27
C PHE A 113 7.14 4.58 0.65
N SER A 114 7.08 3.27 0.76
CA SER A 114 6.38 2.54 1.80
C SER A 114 7.36 2.24 2.93
N ALA A 115 6.91 2.36 4.17
CA ALA A 115 7.67 1.97 5.35
C ALA A 115 7.62 0.45 5.62
N GLY A 116 7.22 -0.34 4.63
CA GLY A 116 7.23 -1.79 4.70
C GLY A 116 6.31 -2.42 5.75
N PRO A 117 6.51 -3.71 6.03
CA PRO A 117 5.70 -4.45 6.99
C PRO A 117 5.75 -3.91 8.42
N ASP A 118 6.86 -3.34 8.86
CA ASP A 118 7.02 -2.85 10.22
C ASP A 118 6.43 -1.44 10.44
N GLY A 119 6.11 -0.71 9.36
CA GLY A 119 5.53 0.63 9.37
C GLY A 119 6.45 1.72 9.90
N ARG A 120 7.77 1.49 9.92
CA ARG A 120 8.78 2.42 10.42
C ARG A 120 9.69 2.87 9.30
N ALA A 121 9.71 4.17 9.04
CA ALA A 121 10.62 4.73 8.06
C ALA A 121 12.09 4.66 8.53
N GLY A 122 12.99 4.35 7.60
CA GLY A 122 14.42 4.26 7.85
C GLY A 122 14.89 2.87 8.27
N THR A 123 14.13 1.84 7.96
CA THR A 123 14.49 0.43 8.19
C THR A 123 14.79 -0.30 6.88
N ASP A 124 15.33 -1.52 6.97
CA ASP A 124 15.79 -2.29 5.81
C ASP A 124 14.64 -2.79 4.92
N ASP A 125 13.41 -2.74 5.41
CA ASP A 125 12.20 -3.14 4.69
C ASP A 125 11.47 -1.99 4.01
N ASP A 126 12.01 -0.78 4.04
CA ASP A 126 11.53 0.36 3.25
C ASP A 126 11.58 0.03 1.75
N ILE A 127 10.54 0.40 1.03
CA ILE A 127 10.44 0.23 -0.42
C ILE A 127 10.28 1.60 -1.05
N GLY A 128 11.33 2.11 -1.69
CA GLY A 128 11.38 3.48 -2.16
C GLY A 128 11.73 3.64 -3.64
N ASN A 129 11.40 4.80 -4.19
CA ASN A 129 11.66 5.15 -5.60
C ASN A 129 13.15 5.34 -5.95
N TRP A 130 14.05 5.21 -4.99
CA TRP A 130 15.51 5.20 -5.18
C TRP A 130 16.07 3.76 -5.35
N MET A 131 15.26 2.75 -5.07
CA MET A 131 15.62 1.35 -5.28
C MET A 131 15.46 0.98 -6.76
N LYS A 132 16.36 0.15 -7.28
CA LYS A 132 16.34 -0.34 -8.66
C LYS A 132 16.02 -1.82 -8.70
#